data_d567b0987823afb948cf91874d89d0c7
#
_entry.id   d567b0987823afb948cf91874d89d0c7
#
_cell.length_a   1.000
_cell.length_b   1.000
_cell.length_c   1.000
_cell.angle_alpha   90.00
_cell.angle_beta   90.00
_cell.angle_gamma   90.00
#
_symmetry.space_group_name_H-M   'P 1'
#
loop_
_entity.id
_entity.type
_entity.pdbx_description
1 polymer ?
#
loop_
_entity_poly.entity_id
_entity_poly.type
_entity_poly.pdbx_seq_one_letter_code
_entity_poly.pdbx_strand_id
1 'polypeptide(L)'
;FFLALLPIMAQDEIELNAALLQAVGSGVFALIAIMVAGRFVLRPIYRMIASTRSQEIFVATTLLIVLGVGLIMEHVGLSMALGAFLCGLMLAETEYRHQIDADIHPFKGLLMGLFFMTVGMSIDIAAMRAEWLLLIQLVFVLVSVKVAIITTLGLVYKLSYGVALRVGLILAQGGEFAFV
;
A
#
# COMPACT_ATOMS: atom_id res chain seq x y z
N PHE A 1 3.13 3.19 12.77
CA PHE A 1 2.83 1.91 13.44
C PHE A 1 3.85 1.60 14.53
N PHE A 2 5.16 1.72 14.25
CA PHE A 2 6.22 1.42 15.24
C PHE A 2 6.25 2.39 16.43
N LEU A 3 5.98 3.70 16.19
CA LEU A 3 5.91 4.72 17.26
C LEU A 3 4.69 4.56 18.17
N ALA A 4 3.62 3.92 17.71
CA ALA A 4 2.47 3.59 18.54
C ALA A 4 2.71 2.37 19.44
N LEU A 5 3.69 1.51 19.13
CA LEU A 5 4.04 0.32 19.92
C LEU A 5 4.97 0.64 21.10
N LEU A 6 5.78 1.71 21.02
CA LEU A 6 6.73 2.08 22.08
C LEU A 6 6.10 2.39 23.45
N PRO A 7 5.01 3.18 23.58
CA PRO A 7 4.35 3.38 24.86
C PRO A 7 3.61 2.15 25.36
N ILE A 8 3.25 1.23 24.49
CA ILE A 8 2.50 0.01 24.79
C ILE A 8 3.42 -1.04 25.43
N MET A 9 4.71 -1.09 25.07
CA MET A 9 5.68 -2.01 25.67
C MET A 9 6.07 -1.63 27.11
N ALA A 10 5.60 -0.49 27.62
CA ALA A 10 5.83 -0.01 28.97
C ALA A 10 4.67 -0.27 29.95
N GLN A 11 3.58 -0.89 29.50
CA GLN A 11 2.39 -1.20 30.31
C GLN A 11 2.21 -2.70 30.45
N ASP A 12 1.50 -3.13 31.52
CA ASP A 12 1.29 -4.54 31.85
C ASP A 12 0.75 -5.39 30.69
N GLU A 13 1.21 -6.63 30.54
CA GLU A 13 0.93 -7.54 29.42
C GLU A 13 -0.57 -7.75 29.09
N ILE A 14 -1.46 -7.53 30.03
CA ILE A 14 -2.92 -7.71 29.85
C ILE A 14 -3.53 -6.53 29.10
N GLU A 15 -3.09 -5.28 29.38
CA GLU A 15 -3.52 -4.09 28.65
C GLU A 15 -2.94 -4.06 27.23
N LEU A 16 -1.72 -4.57 27.07
CA LEU A 16 -1.06 -4.71 25.77
C LEU A 16 -1.88 -5.58 24.80
N ASN A 17 -2.32 -6.76 25.27
CA ASN A 17 -3.10 -7.68 24.45
C ASN A 17 -4.47 -7.11 24.08
N ALA A 18 -5.12 -6.39 24.99
CA ALA A 18 -6.40 -5.74 24.70
C ALA A 18 -6.26 -4.59 23.69
N ALA A 19 -5.22 -3.74 23.84
CA ALA A 19 -4.94 -2.65 22.92
C ALA A 19 -4.53 -3.15 21.51
N LEU A 20 -3.73 -4.21 21.43
CA LEU A 20 -3.36 -4.87 20.17
C LEU A 20 -4.59 -5.48 19.48
N LEU A 21 -5.43 -6.20 20.20
CA LEU A 21 -6.67 -6.78 19.69
C LEU A 21 -7.63 -5.69 19.19
N GLN A 22 -7.73 -4.58 19.91
CA GLN A 22 -8.57 -3.45 19.51
C GLN A 22 -8.00 -2.76 18.24
N ALA A 23 -6.67 -2.51 18.17
CA ALA A 23 -6.03 -1.90 17.02
C ALA A 23 -6.12 -2.80 15.76
N VAL A 24 -5.88 -4.09 15.91
CA VAL A 24 -6.04 -5.06 14.81
C VAL A 24 -7.51 -5.21 14.44
N GLY A 25 -8.40 -5.29 15.40
CA GLY A 25 -9.85 -5.43 15.18
C GLY A 25 -10.44 -4.22 14.45
N SER A 26 -10.07 -2.99 14.84
CA SER A 26 -10.52 -1.77 14.17
C SER A 26 -9.95 -1.66 12.74
N GLY A 27 -8.69 -2.05 12.54
CA GLY A 27 -8.08 -2.09 11.21
C GLY A 27 -8.76 -3.10 10.28
N VAL A 28 -8.97 -4.32 10.74
CA VAL A 28 -9.68 -5.37 9.98
C VAL A 28 -11.13 -4.96 9.70
N PHE A 29 -11.81 -4.39 10.70
CA PHE A 29 -13.17 -3.89 10.52
C PHE A 29 -13.24 -2.77 9.47
N ALA A 30 -12.31 -1.81 9.51
CA ALA A 30 -12.24 -0.74 8.52
C ALA A 30 -11.99 -1.28 7.10
N LEU A 31 -11.09 -2.26 6.95
CA LEU A 31 -10.83 -2.94 5.68
C LEU A 31 -12.09 -3.60 5.12
N ILE A 32 -12.79 -4.40 5.95
CA ILE A 32 -14.02 -5.08 5.55
C ILE A 32 -15.12 -4.06 5.23
N ALA A 33 -15.29 -3.03 6.07
CA ALA A 33 -16.29 -1.99 5.86
C ALA A 33 -16.07 -1.24 4.54
N ILE A 34 -14.82 -0.88 4.20
CA ILE A 34 -14.49 -0.23 2.94
C ILE A 34 -14.74 -1.17 1.76
N MET A 35 -14.35 -2.43 1.84
CA MET A 35 -14.59 -3.41 0.77
C MET A 35 -16.10 -3.62 0.53
N VAL A 36 -16.88 -3.77 1.60
CA VAL A 36 -18.32 -3.95 1.49
C VAL A 36 -19.01 -2.67 1.02
N ALA A 37 -18.74 -1.53 1.66
CA ALA A 37 -19.33 -0.24 1.28
C ALA A 37 -18.96 0.14 -0.17
N GLY A 38 -17.72 -0.04 -0.56
CA GLY A 38 -17.27 0.28 -1.91
C GLY A 38 -17.99 -0.54 -2.97
N ARG A 39 -18.19 -1.84 -2.74
CA ARG A 39 -18.94 -2.68 -3.69
C ARG A 39 -20.36 -2.17 -3.96
N PHE A 40 -21.02 -1.63 -2.93
CA PHE A 40 -22.39 -1.12 -3.04
C PHE A 40 -22.46 0.34 -3.48
N VAL A 41 -21.45 1.16 -3.15
CA VAL A 41 -21.41 2.60 -3.39
C VAL A 41 -20.80 2.93 -4.73
N LEU A 42 -19.71 2.25 -5.11
CA LEU A 42 -18.97 2.59 -6.34
C LEU A 42 -19.81 2.35 -7.60
N ARG A 43 -20.51 1.23 -7.70
CA ARG A 43 -21.31 0.91 -8.89
C ARG A 43 -22.36 1.97 -9.22
N PRO A 44 -23.26 2.39 -8.30
CA PRO A 44 -24.24 3.42 -8.63
C PRO A 44 -23.61 4.78 -8.92
N ILE A 45 -22.53 5.15 -8.23
CA ILE A 45 -21.81 6.41 -8.50
C ILE A 45 -21.28 6.41 -9.92
N TYR A 46 -20.54 5.37 -10.31
CA TYR A 46 -19.96 5.30 -11.65
C TYR A 46 -21.03 5.19 -12.74
N ARG A 47 -22.14 4.50 -12.48
CA ARG A 47 -23.26 4.45 -13.40
C ARG A 47 -23.87 5.84 -13.66
N MET A 48 -24.03 6.63 -12.60
CA MET A 48 -24.55 8.00 -12.70
C MET A 48 -23.59 8.90 -13.47
N ILE A 49 -22.28 8.82 -13.17
CA ILE A 49 -21.27 9.66 -13.80
C ILE A 49 -21.02 9.26 -15.25
N ALA A 50 -20.98 7.99 -15.58
CA ALA A 50 -20.84 7.51 -16.95
C ALA A 50 -21.99 7.99 -17.84
N SER A 51 -23.18 8.26 -17.29
CA SER A 51 -24.30 8.83 -18.04
C SER A 51 -24.09 10.29 -18.47
N THR A 52 -23.20 11.03 -17.81
CA THR A 52 -22.89 12.44 -18.15
C THR A 52 -22.01 12.56 -19.39
N ARG A 53 -21.34 11.48 -19.82
CA ARG A 53 -20.40 11.42 -20.94
C ARG A 53 -19.28 12.47 -20.91
N SER A 54 -18.97 13.03 -19.72
CA SER A 54 -17.84 13.94 -19.53
C SER A 54 -16.67 13.19 -18.90
N GLN A 55 -15.55 13.20 -19.64
CA GLN A 55 -14.30 12.57 -19.19
C GLN A 55 -13.72 13.28 -17.95
N GLU A 56 -13.84 14.62 -17.90
CA GLU A 56 -13.35 15.43 -16.80
C GLU A 56 -14.06 15.10 -15.49
N ILE A 57 -15.38 14.95 -15.53
CA ILE A 57 -16.20 14.58 -14.35
C ILE A 57 -15.83 13.16 -13.90
N PHE A 58 -15.61 12.26 -14.86
CA PHE A 58 -15.24 10.87 -14.57
C PHE A 58 -13.89 10.79 -13.85
N VAL A 59 -12.85 11.45 -14.37
CA VAL A 59 -11.51 11.53 -13.76
C VAL A 59 -11.55 12.19 -12.39
N ALA A 60 -12.20 13.36 -12.30
CA ALA A 60 -12.29 14.11 -11.04
C ALA A 60 -12.97 13.28 -9.94
N THR A 61 -14.06 12.58 -10.29
CA THR A 61 -14.75 11.71 -9.32
C THR A 61 -13.90 10.50 -8.94
N THR A 62 -13.20 9.89 -9.88
CA THR A 62 -12.30 8.77 -9.58
C THR A 62 -11.21 9.20 -8.61
N LEU A 63 -10.56 10.35 -8.85
CA LEU A 63 -9.55 10.90 -7.94
C LEU A 63 -10.15 11.25 -6.57
N LEU A 64 -11.34 11.86 -6.54
CA LEU A 64 -12.03 12.20 -5.30
C LEU A 64 -12.34 10.95 -4.45
N ILE A 65 -12.79 9.86 -5.09
CA ILE A 65 -13.08 8.60 -4.41
C ILE A 65 -11.79 7.99 -3.85
N VAL A 66 -10.72 7.92 -4.64
CA VAL A 66 -9.44 7.34 -4.20
C VAL A 66 -8.84 8.13 -3.04
N LEU A 67 -8.81 9.46 -3.14
CA LEU A 67 -8.32 10.33 -2.08
C LEU A 67 -9.22 10.29 -0.84
N GLY A 68 -10.54 10.27 -1.02
CA GLY A 68 -11.50 10.17 0.07
C GLY A 68 -11.37 8.88 0.87
N VAL A 69 -11.22 7.74 0.19
CA VAL A 69 -10.95 6.45 0.85
C VAL A 69 -9.60 6.47 1.56
N GLY A 70 -8.56 7.06 0.94
CA GLY A 70 -7.26 7.24 1.56
C GLY A 70 -7.34 8.03 2.86
N LEU A 71 -8.03 9.17 2.86
CA LEU A 71 -8.23 10.02 4.05
C LEU A 71 -9.03 9.30 5.15
N ILE A 72 -10.08 8.55 4.78
CA ILE A 72 -10.83 7.75 5.76
C ILE A 72 -9.94 6.73 6.44
N MET A 73 -9.06 6.05 5.66
CA MET A 73 -8.12 5.07 6.21
C MET A 73 -7.10 5.72 7.15
N GLU A 74 -6.60 6.89 6.80
CA GLU A 74 -5.69 7.67 7.64
C GLU A 74 -6.33 8.04 8.99
N HIS A 75 -7.60 8.46 8.99
CA HIS A 75 -8.33 8.75 10.24
C HIS A 75 -8.55 7.52 11.13
N VAL A 76 -8.55 6.33 10.57
CA VAL A 76 -8.64 5.06 11.32
C VAL A 76 -7.25 4.58 11.81
N GLY A 77 -6.18 5.32 11.51
CA GLY A 77 -4.81 4.97 11.90
C GLY A 77 -4.09 4.02 10.93
N LEU A 78 -4.65 3.86 9.73
CA LEU A 78 -4.03 3.10 8.64
C LEU A 78 -3.39 4.07 7.64
N SER A 79 -2.51 3.58 6.74
CA SER A 79 -1.89 4.46 5.76
C SER A 79 -2.89 4.90 4.67
N MET A 80 -2.78 6.17 4.24
CA MET A 80 -3.54 6.69 3.11
C MET A 80 -3.29 5.87 1.82
N ALA A 81 -2.07 5.41 1.61
CA ALA A 81 -1.71 4.61 0.45
C ALA A 81 -2.38 3.23 0.45
N LEU A 82 -2.54 2.60 1.62
CA LEU A 82 -3.32 1.37 1.74
C LEU A 82 -4.78 1.61 1.34
N GLY A 83 -5.36 2.74 1.76
CA GLY A 83 -6.71 3.15 1.36
C GLY A 83 -6.85 3.32 -0.15
N ALA A 84 -5.91 4.06 -0.76
CA ALA A 84 -5.88 4.25 -2.21
C ALA A 84 -5.69 2.94 -2.98
N PHE A 85 -4.82 2.04 -2.49
CA PHE A 85 -4.62 0.71 -3.07
C PHE A 85 -5.89 -0.14 -3.04
N LEU A 86 -6.56 -0.21 -1.88
CA LEU A 86 -7.81 -0.97 -1.75
C LEU A 86 -8.91 -0.40 -2.64
N CYS A 87 -9.01 0.93 -2.70
CA CYS A 87 -9.94 1.59 -3.61
C CYS A 87 -9.64 1.22 -5.07
N GLY A 88 -8.38 1.27 -5.49
CA GLY A 88 -7.94 0.85 -6.82
C GLY A 88 -8.27 -0.61 -7.13
N LEU A 89 -8.08 -1.51 -6.16
CA LEU A 89 -8.44 -2.92 -6.30
C LEU A 89 -9.95 -3.10 -6.53
N MET A 90 -10.78 -2.37 -5.77
CA MET A 90 -12.22 -2.40 -5.93
C MET A 90 -12.69 -1.82 -7.26
N LEU A 91 -12.05 -0.73 -7.73
CA LEU A 91 -12.32 -0.14 -9.03
C LEU A 91 -11.96 -1.09 -10.17
N ALA A 92 -10.91 -1.89 -10.02
CA ALA A 92 -10.50 -2.91 -10.99
C ALA A 92 -11.54 -4.04 -11.15
N GLU A 93 -12.41 -4.27 -10.16
CA GLU A 93 -13.52 -5.21 -10.24
C GLU A 93 -14.80 -4.61 -10.87
N THR A 94 -14.82 -3.30 -11.14
CA THR A 94 -15.98 -2.63 -11.76
C THR A 94 -16.03 -2.83 -13.27
N GLU A 95 -17.21 -2.65 -13.85
CA GLU A 95 -17.42 -2.66 -15.32
C GLU A 95 -16.67 -1.51 -16.01
N TYR A 96 -16.31 -0.47 -15.25
CA TYR A 96 -15.64 0.75 -15.72
C TYR A 96 -14.12 0.69 -15.69
N ARG A 97 -13.52 -0.45 -15.30
CA ARG A 97 -12.06 -0.60 -15.09
C ARG A 97 -11.21 -0.11 -16.27
N HIS A 98 -11.61 -0.41 -17.49
CA HIS A 98 -10.85 -0.03 -18.70
C HIS A 98 -10.89 1.48 -18.95
N GLN A 99 -12.02 2.12 -18.67
CA GLN A 99 -12.16 3.56 -18.79
C GLN A 99 -11.35 4.26 -17.68
N ILE A 100 -11.44 3.78 -16.43
CA ILE A 100 -10.66 4.30 -15.32
C ILE A 100 -9.16 4.21 -15.61
N ASP A 101 -8.68 3.06 -16.09
CA ASP A 101 -7.26 2.86 -16.41
C ASP A 101 -6.80 3.81 -17.53
N ALA A 102 -7.58 3.94 -18.60
CA ALA A 102 -7.28 4.84 -19.72
C ALA A 102 -7.23 6.31 -19.27
N ASP A 103 -8.20 6.74 -18.44
CA ASP A 103 -8.35 8.12 -18.01
C ASP A 103 -7.32 8.53 -16.95
N ILE A 104 -6.87 7.58 -16.09
CA ILE A 104 -5.86 7.82 -15.06
C ILE A 104 -4.44 7.67 -15.60
N HIS A 105 -4.24 6.92 -16.66
CA HIS A 105 -2.92 6.63 -17.22
C HIS A 105 -2.05 7.87 -17.43
N PRO A 106 -2.53 9.02 -17.96
CA PRO A 106 -1.72 10.23 -18.11
C PRO A 106 -1.23 10.81 -16.77
N PHE A 107 -2.05 10.68 -15.72
CA PHE A 107 -1.73 11.19 -14.38
C PHE A 107 -0.79 10.29 -13.60
N LYS A 108 -0.75 8.99 -13.90
CA LYS A 108 0.09 8.01 -13.21
C LYS A 108 1.57 8.40 -13.19
N GLY A 109 2.12 8.79 -14.34
CA GLY A 109 3.52 9.21 -14.44
C GLY A 109 3.82 10.49 -13.67
N LEU A 110 2.92 11.47 -13.75
CA LEU A 110 3.04 12.74 -13.03
C LEU A 110 2.96 12.55 -11.51
N LEU A 111 1.99 11.80 -11.04
CA LEU A 111 1.81 11.50 -9.60
C LEU A 111 2.97 10.67 -9.06
N MET A 112 3.47 9.70 -9.82
CA MET A 112 4.65 8.93 -9.46
C MET A 112 5.90 9.82 -9.38
N GLY A 113 6.07 10.75 -10.32
CA GLY A 113 7.16 11.74 -10.27
C GLY A 113 7.09 12.64 -9.03
N LEU A 114 5.89 13.13 -8.69
CA LEU A 114 5.66 13.90 -7.46
C LEU A 114 5.97 13.09 -6.21
N PHE A 115 5.52 11.84 -6.15
CA PHE A 115 5.81 10.92 -5.05
C PHE A 115 7.32 10.77 -4.83
N PHE A 116 8.07 10.42 -5.87
CA PHE A 116 9.53 10.26 -5.75
C PHE A 116 10.24 11.56 -5.41
N MET A 117 9.75 12.69 -5.89
CA MET A 117 10.28 14.01 -5.50
C MET A 117 10.05 14.28 -4.01
N THR A 118 8.85 14.03 -3.51
CA THR A 118 8.51 14.22 -2.08
C THR A 118 9.33 13.29 -1.19
N VAL A 119 9.43 12.01 -1.55
CA VAL A 119 10.27 11.05 -0.83
C VAL A 119 11.74 11.46 -0.87
N GLY A 120 12.23 11.88 -2.04
CA GLY A 120 13.61 12.37 -2.17
C GLY A 120 13.92 13.59 -1.29
N MET A 121 12.97 14.52 -1.15
CA MET A 121 13.11 15.69 -0.28
C MET A 121 13.03 15.35 1.21
N SER A 122 12.37 14.27 1.60
CA SER A 122 12.27 13.83 3.00
C SER A 122 13.50 13.08 3.50
N ILE A 123 14.45 12.73 2.63
CA ILE A 123 15.67 12.02 3.00
C ILE A 123 16.61 12.94 3.76
N ASP A 124 16.94 12.57 5.00
CA ASP A 124 18.00 13.23 5.79
C ASP A 124 19.38 12.70 5.37
N ILE A 125 20.07 13.51 4.54
CA ILE A 125 21.40 13.19 4.04
C ILE A 125 22.44 13.16 5.17
N ALA A 126 22.23 13.96 6.24
CA ALA A 126 23.17 13.98 7.36
C ALA A 126 23.08 12.67 8.17
N ALA A 127 21.86 12.21 8.46
CA ALA A 127 21.63 10.91 9.09
C ALA A 127 22.16 9.74 8.22
N MET A 128 21.93 9.79 6.92
CA MET A 128 22.48 8.78 5.99
C MET A 128 24.01 8.70 6.03
N ARG A 129 24.69 9.85 6.11
CA ARG A 129 26.16 9.89 6.19
C ARG A 129 26.68 9.41 7.55
N ALA A 130 25.94 9.68 8.62
CA ALA A 130 26.33 9.25 9.97
C ALA A 130 26.24 7.72 10.13
N GLU A 131 25.23 7.10 9.53
CA GLU A 131 24.92 5.69 9.75
C GLU A 131 24.98 4.85 8.46
N TRP A 132 25.78 5.24 7.50
CA TRP A 132 25.84 4.58 6.19
C TRP A 132 26.13 3.07 6.26
N LEU A 133 26.99 2.65 7.20
CA LEU A 133 27.35 1.25 7.38
C LEU A 133 26.17 0.43 7.90
N LEU A 134 25.44 0.97 8.88
CA LEU A 134 24.20 0.36 9.39
C LEU A 134 23.15 0.23 8.29
N LEU A 135 22.96 1.26 7.49
CA LEU A 135 22.01 1.26 6.37
C LEU A 135 22.34 0.18 5.35
N ILE A 136 23.61 0.04 4.96
CA ILE A 136 24.05 -1.03 4.04
C ILE A 136 23.77 -2.41 4.64
N GLN A 137 24.10 -2.59 5.92
CA GLN A 137 23.85 -3.86 6.62
C GLN A 137 22.35 -4.20 6.63
N LEU A 138 21.49 -3.23 6.98
CA LEU A 138 20.04 -3.42 7.00
C LEU A 138 19.50 -3.79 5.62
N VAL A 139 19.92 -3.08 4.57
CA VAL A 139 19.51 -3.39 3.19
C VAL A 139 19.97 -4.79 2.80
N PHE A 140 21.23 -5.13 3.09
CA PHE A 140 21.76 -6.47 2.79
C PHE A 140 20.98 -7.58 3.51
N VAL A 141 20.70 -7.41 4.81
CA VAL A 141 19.90 -8.36 5.59
C VAL A 141 18.50 -8.49 5.02
N LEU A 142 17.82 -7.36 4.75
CA LEU A 142 16.46 -7.35 4.20
C LEU A 142 16.38 -8.08 2.86
N VAL A 143 17.29 -7.78 1.93
CA VAL A 143 17.34 -8.43 0.61
C VAL A 143 17.64 -9.92 0.77
N SER A 144 18.62 -10.29 1.60
CA SER A 144 19.00 -11.69 1.83
C SER A 144 17.85 -12.50 2.42
N VAL A 145 17.14 -11.95 3.41
CA VAL A 145 15.96 -12.61 4.00
C VAL A 145 14.85 -12.78 2.97
N LYS A 146 14.56 -11.76 2.16
CA LYS A 146 13.55 -11.85 1.09
C LYS A 146 13.93 -12.91 0.04
N VAL A 147 15.20 -12.92 -0.41
CA VAL A 147 15.70 -13.95 -1.34
C VAL A 147 15.53 -15.34 -0.74
N ALA A 148 15.92 -15.53 0.51
CA ALA A 148 15.81 -16.82 1.19
C ALA A 148 14.35 -17.30 1.28
N ILE A 149 13.43 -16.42 1.70
CA ILE A 149 12.00 -16.74 1.82
C ILE A 149 11.42 -17.12 0.45
N ILE A 150 11.62 -16.29 -0.58
CA ILE A 150 11.04 -16.52 -1.90
C ILE A 150 11.65 -17.76 -2.56
N THR A 151 12.97 -17.98 -2.42
CA THR A 151 13.64 -19.18 -2.94
C THR A 151 13.09 -20.44 -2.25
N THR A 152 12.94 -20.41 -0.91
CA THR A 152 12.38 -21.52 -0.15
C THR A 152 10.95 -21.83 -0.59
N LEU A 153 10.10 -20.81 -0.74
CA LEU A 153 8.75 -20.97 -1.28
C LEU A 153 8.79 -21.61 -2.68
N GLY A 154 9.66 -21.13 -3.57
CA GLY A 154 9.82 -21.69 -4.91
C GLY A 154 10.17 -23.18 -4.87
N LEU A 155 11.07 -23.60 -3.96
CA LEU A 155 11.43 -25.00 -3.77
C LEU A 155 10.25 -25.84 -3.22
N VAL A 156 9.45 -25.31 -2.30
CA VAL A 156 8.22 -25.95 -1.80
C VAL A 156 7.23 -26.19 -2.94
N TYR A 157 7.12 -25.25 -3.88
CA TYR A 157 6.32 -25.39 -5.10
C TYR A 157 7.00 -26.23 -6.19
N LYS A 158 8.06 -26.98 -5.84
CA LYS A 158 8.78 -27.92 -6.72
C LYS A 158 9.46 -27.27 -7.95
N LEU A 159 9.79 -25.97 -7.87
CA LEU A 159 10.63 -25.35 -8.87
C LEU A 159 12.07 -25.87 -8.74
N SER A 160 12.80 -25.95 -9.85
CA SER A 160 14.23 -26.26 -9.77
C SER A 160 14.99 -25.17 -9.02
N TYR A 161 16.05 -25.53 -8.30
CA TYR A 161 16.83 -24.60 -7.48
C TYR A 161 17.27 -23.34 -8.25
N GLY A 162 17.75 -23.51 -9.51
CA GLY A 162 18.16 -22.39 -10.33
C GLY A 162 17.03 -21.42 -10.70
N VAL A 163 15.82 -21.93 -10.92
CA VAL A 163 14.63 -21.10 -11.18
C VAL A 163 14.18 -20.41 -9.89
N ALA A 164 14.08 -21.16 -8.78
CA ALA A 164 13.67 -20.61 -7.49
C ALA A 164 14.61 -19.48 -7.02
N LEU A 165 15.92 -19.66 -7.17
CA LEU A 165 16.91 -18.63 -6.82
C LEU A 165 16.79 -17.40 -7.72
N ARG A 166 16.62 -17.54 -9.03
CA ARG A 166 16.40 -16.43 -9.95
C ARG A 166 15.15 -15.62 -9.59
N VAL A 167 14.05 -16.31 -9.33
CA VAL A 167 12.81 -15.67 -8.89
C VAL A 167 13.03 -14.93 -7.56
N GLY A 168 13.74 -15.56 -6.61
CA GLY A 168 14.11 -14.94 -5.34
C GLY A 168 14.87 -13.64 -5.52
N LEU A 169 15.91 -13.64 -6.36
CA LEU A 169 16.72 -12.45 -6.64
C LEU A 169 15.93 -11.34 -7.33
N ILE A 170 15.08 -11.67 -8.29
CA ILE A 170 14.27 -10.68 -9.02
C ILE A 170 13.20 -10.05 -8.12
N LEU A 171 12.54 -10.83 -7.27
CA LEU A 171 11.45 -10.35 -6.41
C LEU A 171 11.91 -9.82 -5.05
N ALA A 172 13.21 -9.93 -4.70
CA ALA A 172 13.74 -9.43 -3.44
C ALA A 172 13.84 -7.90 -3.37
N GLN A 173 13.74 -7.20 -4.51
CA GLN A 173 13.76 -5.74 -4.54
C GLN A 173 12.65 -5.14 -3.66
N GLY A 174 12.92 -3.98 -3.05
CA GLY A 174 11.90 -3.18 -2.37
C GLY A 174 10.96 -2.56 -3.39
N GLY A 175 9.65 -2.65 -3.15
CA GLY A 175 8.67 -1.91 -3.93
C GLY A 175 8.42 -0.53 -3.34
N GLU A 176 7.71 0.33 -4.06
CA GLU A 176 7.31 1.67 -3.62
C GLU A 176 6.48 1.66 -2.32
N PHE A 177 5.77 0.60 -2.06
CA PHE A 177 5.00 0.42 -0.81
C PHE A 177 5.88 0.28 0.45
N ALA A 178 7.20 0.11 0.30
CA ALA A 178 8.11 0.12 1.44
C ALA A 178 8.31 1.52 2.04
N PHE A 179 7.93 2.59 1.32
CA PHE A 179 7.99 3.98 1.79
C PHE A 179 6.71 4.43 2.52
N VAL A 180 5.70 3.61 2.58
CA VAL A 180 4.39 3.84 3.19
C VAL A 180 4.23 3.06 4.48
#